data_1f4a05f19ffa7f32e689e653d25281b0
#
_entry.id   1f4a05f19ffa7f32e689e653d25281b0
#
_cell.length_a   1.000
_cell.length_b   1.000
_cell.length_c   1.000
_cell.angle_alpha   90.00
_cell.angle_beta   90.00
_cell.angle_gamma   90.00
#
_symmetry.space_group_name_H-M   'P 1'
#
loop_
_entity.id
_entity.type
_entity.pdbx_description
1 polymer ?
#
loop_
_entity_poly.entity_id
_entity_poly.type
_entity_poly.pdbx_seq_one_letter_code
_entity_poly.pdbx_strand_id
1 'polypeptide(L)'
;MRFRRLLAAGAGLSVLAPLALPSGVGALPAPDPVVTGAAAWLLTQQQADASFEVAQFPGFETSDVIFALAAAGNVGPSWSFTRAESVIEDASVDERTPLDAIDELIDGVADPTTIAASARAAKVVALAVQPLGLDPTDFDPSGDSDDDVDLLARIDQRLQGDGTYAFGAQFNGLLYTAIALGRQNGSVPGPVVGQIRDAQRADGSWDFTGTTTGDGDDIDTTALALIALRSAGLTLSDADVAAGVAFLAGRQRPSGAWQAFGGDDPNSTSLAAMALADLRIDVTTSGWRAAAGSPATGAYVSPLAWLRSQQVSGGRIASQNDGFGVNTLATSQSVQALARQWFLTGERSSALERWSERLASPALSPDPNKVAGADGSDALGVNPSVRSARLAAATAMVNSQDGREAAAADLFQAAFGRTLDPGGRAFWSNQLRTLSRPEVLARLTGTSEYYRRAGGTVPAFVDAVYQSVLGRGADPSGRAFWIGRLQSGVSVQSVARSLTGSAEYRRLQVRTAYARVLERPPTSDELAFWTNRVATARIETLLATLGGSAEFYASVDAVGGAG
;
A
#
# COMPACT_ATOMS: atom_id res chain seq x y z
N MET A 1 -9.99 9.73 -26.71
CA MET A 1 -9.37 10.90 -27.35
C MET A 1 -8.32 11.44 -26.37
N ARG A 2 -7.10 10.97 -26.50
CA ARG A 2 -5.95 11.37 -25.69
C ARG A 2 -5.44 12.72 -26.15
N PHE A 3 -5.25 13.67 -25.22
CA PHE A 3 -4.51 14.90 -25.46
C PHE A 3 -3.01 14.56 -25.43
N ARG A 4 -2.41 14.37 -26.60
CA ARG A 4 -0.96 14.30 -26.74
C ARG A 4 -0.36 15.67 -26.43
N ARG A 5 0.48 15.75 -25.40
CA ARG A 5 1.42 16.87 -25.24
C ARG A 5 2.64 16.58 -26.09
N LEU A 6 2.81 17.38 -27.14
CA LEU A 6 4.10 17.48 -27.84
C LEU A 6 5.12 18.07 -26.87
N LEU A 7 6.15 17.30 -26.53
CA LEU A 7 7.40 17.83 -25.99
C LEU A 7 8.51 17.52 -27.01
N ALA A 8 9.22 18.57 -27.39
CA ALA A 8 10.27 18.52 -28.39
C ALA A 8 11.48 17.73 -27.89
N ALA A 9 12.05 16.93 -28.78
CA ALA A 9 13.29 16.20 -28.60
C ALA A 9 14.44 17.16 -28.25
N GLY A 10 15.03 16.95 -27.08
CA GLY A 10 16.31 17.53 -26.68
C GLY A 10 17.05 16.50 -25.88
N ALA A 11 18.02 15.80 -26.50
CA ALA A 11 18.94 14.93 -25.80
C ALA A 11 19.79 15.75 -24.83
N GLY A 12 19.48 15.63 -23.54
CA GLY A 12 20.28 16.18 -22.46
C GLY A 12 20.13 15.29 -21.25
N LEU A 13 21.24 14.71 -20.77
CA LEU A 13 21.30 14.07 -19.46
C LEU A 13 20.75 15.04 -18.41
N SER A 14 19.50 14.86 -18.05
CA SER A 14 18.94 15.58 -16.90
C SER A 14 19.38 14.85 -15.66
N VAL A 15 20.45 15.34 -15.05
CA VAL A 15 20.71 15.11 -13.62
C VAL A 15 19.40 15.40 -12.90
N LEU A 16 18.85 14.43 -12.19
CA LEU A 16 17.70 14.60 -11.31
C LEU A 16 17.96 15.84 -10.43
N ALA A 17 17.42 16.98 -10.81
CA ALA A 17 17.35 18.12 -9.93
C ALA A 17 16.49 17.70 -8.74
N PRO A 18 16.88 18.02 -7.49
CA PRO A 18 16.04 17.74 -6.35
C PRO A 18 14.69 18.40 -6.60
N LEU A 19 13.62 17.60 -6.59
CA LEU A 19 12.24 18.06 -6.66
C LEU A 19 12.06 19.17 -5.62
N ALA A 20 11.96 20.40 -6.08
CA ALA A 20 11.68 21.56 -5.24
C ALA A 20 10.26 21.42 -4.72
N LEU A 21 10.10 20.92 -3.50
CA LEU A 21 8.84 20.86 -2.80
C LEU A 21 8.38 22.28 -2.45
N PRO A 22 7.08 22.59 -2.56
CA PRO A 22 6.55 23.89 -2.17
C PRO A 22 6.79 24.13 -0.67
N SER A 23 7.35 25.28 -0.34
CA SER A 23 7.64 25.76 1.00
C SER A 23 6.36 25.77 1.87
N GLY A 24 6.28 24.91 2.88
CA GLY A 24 5.18 24.92 3.85
C GLY A 24 4.78 23.60 4.50
N VAL A 25 5.36 22.49 4.08
CA VAL A 25 5.22 21.18 4.76
C VAL A 25 6.54 20.94 5.49
N GLY A 26 6.50 20.46 6.73
CA GLY A 26 7.71 20.04 7.43
C GLY A 26 8.55 19.19 6.49
N ALA A 27 9.80 19.56 6.25
CA ALA A 27 10.66 18.93 5.26
C ALA A 27 10.65 17.41 5.48
N LEU A 28 10.28 16.65 4.43
CA LEU A 28 10.49 15.21 4.44
C LEU A 28 11.95 14.93 4.80
N PRO A 29 12.26 13.84 5.52
CA PRO A 29 13.65 13.48 5.78
C PRO A 29 14.40 13.42 4.45
N ALA A 30 15.61 13.94 4.41
CA ALA A 30 16.43 13.88 3.19
C ALA A 30 16.56 12.43 2.73
N PRO A 31 16.38 12.13 1.44
CA PRO A 31 16.55 10.78 0.92
C PRO A 31 17.91 10.23 1.29
N ASP A 32 17.99 8.95 1.64
CA ASP A 32 19.26 8.27 1.89
C ASP A 32 20.12 8.35 0.60
N PRO A 33 21.32 8.93 0.65
CA PRO A 33 22.17 9.10 -0.54
C PRO A 33 22.49 7.77 -1.24
N VAL A 34 22.58 6.67 -0.47
CA VAL A 34 22.83 5.33 -1.03
C VAL A 34 21.62 4.87 -1.83
N VAL A 35 20.42 5.05 -1.30
CA VAL A 35 19.17 4.72 -2.01
C VAL A 35 19.04 5.56 -3.28
N THR A 36 19.27 6.87 -3.18
CA THR A 36 19.17 7.77 -4.34
C THR A 36 20.18 7.41 -5.44
N GLY A 37 21.45 7.14 -5.04
CA GLY A 37 22.49 6.73 -5.97
C GLY A 37 22.19 5.37 -6.65
N ALA A 38 21.67 4.42 -5.87
CA ALA A 38 21.31 3.09 -6.38
C ALA A 38 20.09 3.14 -7.32
N ALA A 39 19.06 3.91 -6.99
CA ALA A 39 17.91 4.12 -7.86
C ALA A 39 18.31 4.82 -9.17
N ALA A 40 19.16 5.84 -9.11
CA ALA A 40 19.69 6.49 -10.30
C ALA A 40 20.51 5.53 -11.17
N TRP A 41 21.30 4.64 -10.55
CA TRP A 41 22.01 3.62 -11.29
C TRP A 41 21.06 2.60 -11.96
N LEU A 42 20.01 2.15 -11.29
CA LEU A 42 19.00 1.26 -11.88
C LEU A 42 18.43 1.84 -13.17
N LEU A 43 18.07 3.12 -13.19
CA LEU A 43 17.58 3.79 -14.39
C LEU A 43 18.59 3.77 -15.56
N THR A 44 19.89 3.68 -15.29
CA THR A 44 20.90 3.53 -16.35
C THR A 44 20.96 2.10 -16.95
N GLN A 45 20.32 1.13 -16.32
CA GLN A 45 20.24 -0.25 -16.77
C GLN A 45 18.96 -0.55 -17.58
N GLN A 46 18.07 0.44 -17.70
CA GLN A 46 16.84 0.31 -18.43
C GLN A 46 17.08 0.03 -19.91
N GLN A 47 16.36 -0.93 -20.46
CA GLN A 47 16.46 -1.36 -21.85
C GLN A 47 15.55 -0.49 -22.77
N ALA A 48 15.70 -0.67 -24.08
CA ALA A 48 14.92 0.11 -25.07
C ALA A 48 13.42 -0.20 -25.03
N ASP A 49 13.02 -1.36 -24.52
CA ASP A 49 11.63 -1.75 -24.30
C ASP A 49 11.09 -1.31 -22.93
N ALA A 50 11.84 -0.48 -22.22
CA ALA A 50 11.61 0.00 -20.86
C ALA A 50 11.75 -1.07 -19.76
N SER A 51 12.11 -2.32 -20.07
CA SER A 51 12.40 -3.38 -19.09
C SER A 51 13.75 -3.19 -18.40
N PHE A 52 13.99 -4.03 -17.36
CA PHE A 52 15.25 -4.13 -16.64
C PHE A 52 15.80 -5.57 -16.64
N GLU A 53 15.38 -6.34 -17.59
CA GLU A 53 15.66 -7.78 -17.63
C GLU A 53 17.11 -8.09 -17.96
N VAL A 54 17.67 -9.09 -17.30
CA VAL A 54 18.91 -9.74 -17.73
C VAL A 54 18.59 -10.68 -18.88
N ALA A 55 19.36 -10.62 -19.96
CA ALA A 55 19.10 -11.29 -21.23
C ALA A 55 18.86 -12.81 -21.17
N GLN A 56 19.16 -13.47 -20.05
CA GLN A 56 18.97 -14.90 -19.85
C GLN A 56 17.77 -15.26 -18.96
N PHE A 57 17.13 -14.26 -18.34
CA PHE A 57 16.03 -14.44 -17.39
C PHE A 57 14.91 -13.40 -17.61
N PRO A 58 14.26 -13.39 -18.78
CA PRO A 58 13.22 -12.42 -19.08
C PRO A 58 12.05 -12.57 -18.12
N GLY A 59 11.53 -11.45 -17.61
CA GLY A 59 10.40 -11.39 -16.68
C GLY A 59 10.77 -11.58 -15.22
N PHE A 60 12.05 -11.51 -14.86
CA PHE A 60 12.47 -11.78 -13.50
C PHE A 60 12.75 -10.50 -12.70
N GLU A 61 13.40 -9.51 -13.29
CA GLU A 61 13.93 -8.36 -12.55
C GLU A 61 13.06 -7.10 -12.61
N THR A 62 12.32 -6.87 -13.70
CA THR A 62 11.56 -5.64 -13.89
C THR A 62 10.57 -5.37 -12.75
N SER A 63 9.88 -6.39 -12.23
CA SER A 63 8.97 -6.23 -11.09
C SER A 63 9.69 -5.77 -9.81
N ASP A 64 10.89 -6.31 -9.53
CA ASP A 64 11.71 -5.89 -8.39
C ASP A 64 12.20 -4.46 -8.55
N VAL A 65 12.56 -4.05 -9.77
CA VAL A 65 13.01 -2.67 -10.03
C VAL A 65 11.85 -1.68 -9.93
N ILE A 66 10.65 -2.03 -10.40
CA ILE A 66 9.44 -1.21 -10.21
C ILE A 66 9.23 -0.95 -8.72
N PHE A 67 9.24 -2.01 -7.90
CA PHE A 67 9.08 -1.84 -6.45
C PHE A 67 10.22 -1.03 -5.82
N ALA A 68 11.46 -1.23 -6.26
CA ALA A 68 12.61 -0.47 -5.77
C ALA A 68 12.52 1.02 -6.08
N LEU A 69 12.17 1.38 -7.31
CA LEU A 69 12.00 2.77 -7.73
C LEU A 69 10.83 3.43 -6.98
N ALA A 70 9.70 2.73 -6.88
CA ALA A 70 8.57 3.18 -6.09
C ALA A 70 8.94 3.39 -4.62
N ALA A 71 9.73 2.49 -4.01
CA ALA A 71 10.22 2.60 -2.65
C ALA A 71 11.18 3.78 -2.47
N ALA A 72 12.11 3.98 -3.41
CA ALA A 72 13.03 5.12 -3.40
C ALA A 72 12.31 6.46 -3.51
N GLY A 73 11.24 6.53 -4.29
CA GLY A 73 10.40 7.73 -4.44
C GLY A 73 9.44 7.99 -3.27
N ASN A 74 9.14 6.96 -2.47
CA ASN A 74 8.24 7.08 -1.33
C ASN A 74 8.96 7.49 -0.04
N VAL A 75 9.63 8.64 -0.07
CA VAL A 75 10.28 9.20 1.12
C VAL A 75 9.21 9.80 2.03
N GLY A 76 9.09 9.31 3.25
CA GLY A 76 8.13 9.86 4.22
C GLY A 76 7.47 8.82 5.11
N PRO A 77 6.54 9.25 5.99
CA PRO A 77 5.93 8.37 6.98
C PRO A 77 4.85 7.44 6.42
N SER A 78 4.37 7.66 5.18
CA SER A 78 3.31 6.84 4.58
C SER A 78 3.64 6.50 3.14
N TRP A 79 3.22 5.31 2.70
CA TRP A 79 3.27 4.93 1.30
C TRP A 79 2.24 5.75 0.51
N SER A 80 2.65 6.34 -0.61
CA SER A 80 1.77 7.07 -1.52
C SER A 80 1.77 6.36 -2.87
N PHE A 81 0.62 5.81 -3.25
CA PHE A 81 0.44 5.19 -4.56
C PHE A 81 0.67 6.18 -5.70
N THR A 82 0.22 7.43 -5.53
CA THR A 82 0.44 8.48 -6.54
C THR A 82 1.93 8.81 -6.73
N ARG A 83 2.72 8.79 -5.65
CA ARG A 83 4.18 8.97 -5.81
C ARG A 83 4.84 7.75 -6.43
N ALA A 84 4.42 6.55 -6.02
CA ALA A 84 4.91 5.31 -6.59
C ALA A 84 4.64 5.27 -8.11
N GLU A 85 3.41 5.54 -8.51
CA GLU A 85 2.97 5.62 -9.91
C GLU A 85 3.77 6.68 -10.70
N SER A 86 3.87 7.91 -10.17
CA SER A 86 4.61 9.00 -10.83
C SER A 86 6.09 8.67 -11.07
N VAL A 87 6.75 7.99 -10.14
CA VAL A 87 8.15 7.57 -10.32
C VAL A 87 8.29 6.55 -11.45
N ILE A 88 7.32 5.68 -11.62
CA ILE A 88 7.34 4.68 -12.71
C ILE A 88 6.98 5.34 -14.05
N GLU A 89 6.06 6.30 -14.06
CA GLU A 89 5.78 7.14 -15.25
C GLU A 89 7.02 7.93 -15.68
N ASP A 90 7.75 8.53 -14.72
CA ASP A 90 8.99 9.28 -14.97
C ASP A 90 10.14 8.38 -15.47
N ALA A 91 10.08 7.07 -15.22
CA ALA A 91 11.03 6.08 -15.72
C ALA A 91 10.72 5.60 -17.16
N SER A 92 10.00 6.38 -17.93
CA SER A 92 9.64 6.04 -19.31
C SER A 92 10.82 6.19 -20.30
N VAL A 93 10.89 5.27 -21.28
CA VAL A 93 11.80 5.31 -22.43
C VAL A 93 10.96 5.25 -23.71
N ASP A 94 11.12 6.20 -24.60
CA ASP A 94 10.36 6.28 -25.85
C ASP A 94 8.84 6.15 -25.65
N GLU A 95 8.31 6.86 -24.64
CA GLU A 95 6.90 6.88 -24.21
C GLU A 95 6.41 5.55 -23.56
N ARG A 96 7.27 4.58 -23.31
CA ARG A 96 6.97 3.31 -22.64
C ARG A 96 7.47 3.33 -21.20
N THR A 97 6.67 2.83 -20.30
CA THR A 97 7.01 2.66 -18.87
C THR A 97 7.49 1.23 -18.58
N PRO A 98 8.13 0.98 -17.45
CA PRO A 98 8.40 -0.38 -17.00
C PRO A 98 7.15 -1.25 -16.85
N LEU A 99 5.97 -0.65 -16.66
CA LEU A 99 4.70 -1.39 -16.62
C LEU A 99 4.30 -1.90 -18.00
N ASP A 100 4.50 -1.09 -19.06
CA ASP A 100 4.23 -1.54 -20.43
C ASP A 100 5.14 -2.71 -20.82
N ALA A 101 6.37 -2.76 -20.29
CA ALA A 101 7.27 -3.88 -20.48
C ALA A 101 6.81 -5.15 -19.73
N ILE A 102 6.22 -5.00 -18.53
CA ILE A 102 5.59 -6.12 -17.80
C ILE A 102 4.37 -6.62 -18.55
N ASP A 103 3.56 -5.73 -19.11
CA ASP A 103 2.36 -6.05 -19.86
C ASP A 103 2.70 -6.93 -21.08
N GLU A 104 3.61 -6.48 -21.92
CA GLU A 104 4.10 -7.30 -23.05
C GLU A 104 4.64 -8.68 -22.62
N LEU A 105 5.29 -8.72 -21.46
CA LEU A 105 5.79 -9.97 -20.91
C LEU A 105 4.67 -10.91 -20.45
N ILE A 106 3.59 -10.35 -19.93
CA ILE A 106 2.40 -11.09 -19.48
C ILE A 106 1.60 -11.59 -20.69
N ASP A 107 1.40 -10.75 -21.70
CA ASP A 107 0.63 -11.07 -22.91
C ASP A 107 1.41 -11.96 -23.88
N GLY A 108 2.72 -11.78 -23.97
CA GLY A 108 3.61 -12.61 -24.80
C GLY A 108 3.76 -14.06 -24.32
N VAL A 109 3.06 -14.48 -23.27
CA VAL A 109 3.11 -15.87 -22.77
C VAL A 109 2.31 -16.78 -23.71
N ALA A 110 3.01 -17.68 -24.41
CA ALA A 110 2.40 -18.60 -25.37
C ALA A 110 1.33 -19.54 -24.77
N ASP A 111 1.45 -19.87 -23.49
CA ASP A 111 0.47 -20.66 -22.73
C ASP A 111 0.29 -20.05 -21.32
N PRO A 112 -0.74 -19.22 -21.13
CA PRO A 112 -1.03 -18.57 -19.85
C PRO A 112 -1.47 -19.55 -18.75
N THR A 113 -1.74 -20.81 -19.08
CA THR A 113 -2.20 -21.82 -18.12
C THR A 113 -1.03 -22.56 -17.43
N THR A 114 0.21 -22.21 -17.73
CA THR A 114 1.38 -22.85 -17.11
C THR A 114 1.59 -22.39 -15.66
N ILE A 115 2.25 -23.25 -14.87
CA ILE A 115 2.66 -22.90 -13.50
C ILE A 115 3.56 -21.66 -13.51
N ALA A 116 4.46 -21.55 -14.49
CA ALA A 116 5.36 -20.41 -14.62
C ALA A 116 4.61 -19.09 -14.89
N ALA A 117 3.57 -19.12 -15.73
CA ALA A 117 2.73 -17.96 -16.00
C ALA A 117 1.98 -17.50 -14.73
N SER A 118 1.39 -18.44 -13.99
CA SER A 118 0.69 -18.13 -12.74
C SER A 118 1.66 -17.61 -11.65
N ALA A 119 2.85 -18.19 -11.51
CA ALA A 119 3.87 -17.74 -10.57
C ALA A 119 4.40 -16.32 -10.92
N ARG A 120 4.56 -16.04 -12.22
CA ARG A 120 4.92 -14.71 -12.71
C ARG A 120 3.81 -13.70 -12.39
N ALA A 121 2.56 -14.03 -12.69
CA ALA A 121 1.42 -13.17 -12.36
C ALA A 121 1.38 -12.85 -10.85
N ALA A 122 1.59 -13.83 -9.97
CA ALA A 122 1.64 -13.62 -8.53
C ALA A 122 2.76 -12.63 -8.12
N LYS A 123 3.96 -12.77 -8.69
CA LYS A 123 5.07 -11.84 -8.44
C LYS A 123 4.76 -10.44 -8.96
N VAL A 124 4.22 -10.32 -10.16
CA VAL A 124 3.84 -9.02 -10.77
C VAL A 124 2.78 -8.33 -9.90
N VAL A 125 1.74 -9.05 -9.48
CA VAL A 125 0.71 -8.48 -8.57
C VAL A 125 1.36 -7.98 -7.28
N ALA A 126 2.23 -8.76 -6.66
CA ALA A 126 2.83 -8.42 -5.38
C ALA A 126 3.84 -7.26 -5.46
N LEU A 127 4.60 -7.13 -6.54
CA LEU A 127 5.73 -6.19 -6.65
C LEU A 127 5.48 -4.99 -7.56
N ALA A 128 4.61 -5.12 -8.56
CA ALA A 128 4.38 -4.04 -9.52
C ALA A 128 2.96 -3.46 -9.46
N VAL A 129 1.93 -4.28 -9.37
CA VAL A 129 0.54 -3.83 -9.47
C VAL A 129 0.05 -3.24 -8.14
N GLN A 130 0.02 -4.04 -7.09
CA GLN A 130 -0.51 -3.62 -5.79
C GLN A 130 0.30 -2.47 -5.13
N PRO A 131 1.65 -2.44 -5.19
CA PRO A 131 2.40 -1.31 -4.65
C PRO A 131 2.13 0.02 -5.35
N LEU A 132 1.66 -0.01 -6.59
CA LEU A 132 1.27 1.18 -7.35
C LEU A 132 -0.22 1.52 -7.16
N GLY A 133 -1.00 0.67 -6.49
CA GLY A 133 -2.43 0.85 -6.28
C GLY A 133 -3.26 0.57 -7.53
N LEU A 134 -2.72 -0.20 -8.47
CA LEU A 134 -3.41 -0.63 -9.68
C LEU A 134 -4.34 -1.81 -9.38
N ASP A 135 -5.32 -2.04 -10.26
CA ASP A 135 -6.26 -3.15 -10.14
C ASP A 135 -5.68 -4.41 -10.79
N PRO A 136 -5.42 -5.50 -10.03
CA PRO A 136 -4.90 -6.72 -10.60
C PRO A 136 -5.92 -7.53 -11.40
N THR A 137 -7.21 -7.16 -11.39
CA THR A 137 -8.26 -7.82 -12.19
C THR A 137 -8.50 -7.13 -13.53
N ASP A 138 -7.81 -6.01 -13.76
CA ASP A 138 -7.96 -5.15 -14.93
C ASP A 138 -6.59 -4.52 -15.23
N PHE A 139 -5.60 -5.38 -15.52
CA PHE A 139 -4.23 -4.95 -15.73
C PHE A 139 -4.02 -4.64 -17.22
N ASP A 140 -4.09 -3.36 -17.54
CA ASP A 140 -3.81 -2.78 -18.86
C ASP A 140 -3.09 -1.43 -18.64
N PRO A 141 -1.77 -1.41 -18.43
CA PRO A 141 -1.01 -0.17 -18.30
C PRO A 141 -0.94 0.62 -19.61
N SER A 142 -1.03 -0.06 -20.77
CA SER A 142 -1.01 0.58 -22.10
C SER A 142 -2.30 1.36 -22.37
N GLY A 143 -3.42 0.91 -21.81
CA GLY A 143 -4.78 1.47 -21.98
C GLY A 143 -5.28 1.26 -23.40
N ASP A 144 -4.85 0.23 -24.08
CA ASP A 144 -5.48 -0.25 -25.28
C ASP A 144 -6.46 -1.38 -24.88
N SER A 145 -7.73 -1.16 -25.01
CA SER A 145 -8.82 -1.94 -24.39
C SER A 145 -9.02 -3.35 -24.95
N ASP A 146 -8.08 -3.87 -25.71
CA ASP A 146 -8.25 -5.15 -26.40
C ASP A 146 -7.54 -6.32 -25.66
N ASP A 147 -6.69 -6.02 -24.65
CA ASP A 147 -5.79 -6.99 -24.00
C ASP A 147 -5.79 -6.95 -22.45
N ASP A 148 -6.89 -6.49 -21.81
CA ASP A 148 -7.03 -6.47 -20.34
C ASP A 148 -6.78 -7.86 -19.73
N VAL A 149 -5.85 -7.95 -18.77
CA VAL A 149 -5.51 -9.23 -18.13
C VAL A 149 -5.97 -9.25 -16.67
N ASP A 150 -6.83 -10.21 -16.33
CA ASP A 150 -7.11 -10.57 -14.95
C ASP A 150 -5.96 -11.44 -14.39
N LEU A 151 -5.01 -10.79 -13.72
CA LEU A 151 -3.87 -11.46 -13.12
C LEU A 151 -4.27 -12.36 -11.94
N LEU A 152 -5.34 -12.03 -11.21
CA LEU A 152 -5.84 -12.88 -10.13
C LEU A 152 -6.47 -14.15 -10.69
N ALA A 153 -7.26 -14.06 -11.78
CA ALA A 153 -7.77 -15.24 -12.46
C ALA A 153 -6.64 -16.12 -13.02
N ARG A 154 -5.53 -15.52 -13.47
CA ARG A 154 -4.33 -16.26 -13.92
C ARG A 154 -3.64 -16.99 -12.76
N ILE A 155 -3.60 -16.41 -11.57
CA ILE A 155 -3.13 -17.07 -10.34
C ILE A 155 -4.09 -18.20 -9.95
N ASP A 156 -5.40 -17.95 -9.99
CA ASP A 156 -6.45 -18.88 -9.58
C ASP A 156 -6.57 -20.13 -10.46
N GLN A 157 -5.91 -20.15 -11.62
CA GLN A 157 -5.74 -21.40 -12.40
C GLN A 157 -4.97 -22.48 -11.62
N ARG A 158 -4.25 -22.11 -10.56
CA ARG A 158 -3.57 -23.07 -9.65
C ARG A 158 -4.40 -23.48 -8.45
N LEU A 159 -5.55 -22.82 -8.22
CA LEU A 159 -6.44 -23.10 -7.10
C LEU A 159 -7.05 -24.50 -7.24
N GLN A 160 -6.96 -25.27 -6.18
CA GLN A 160 -7.52 -26.62 -6.07
C GLN A 160 -8.87 -26.62 -5.33
N GLY A 161 -9.62 -27.68 -5.44
CA GLY A 161 -10.92 -27.80 -4.80
C GLY A 161 -10.91 -27.80 -3.26
N ASP A 162 -9.76 -28.00 -2.64
CA ASP A 162 -9.53 -27.90 -1.19
C ASP A 162 -9.04 -26.53 -0.73
N GLY A 163 -8.91 -25.59 -1.65
CA GLY A 163 -8.46 -24.21 -1.38
C GLY A 163 -6.93 -24.04 -1.35
N THR A 164 -6.18 -25.07 -1.71
CA THR A 164 -4.72 -25.01 -1.88
C THR A 164 -4.35 -24.57 -3.30
N TYR A 165 -3.07 -24.20 -3.52
CA TYR A 165 -2.56 -23.83 -4.85
C TYR A 165 -1.47 -24.77 -5.32
N ALA A 166 -1.60 -25.30 -6.53
CA ALA A 166 -0.69 -26.30 -7.12
C ALA A 166 0.45 -25.63 -7.92
N PHE A 167 1.45 -25.09 -7.22
CA PHE A 167 2.66 -24.52 -7.83
C PHE A 167 3.82 -25.56 -8.01
N GLY A 168 3.69 -26.75 -7.46
CA GLY A 168 4.75 -27.77 -7.54
C GLY A 168 6.09 -27.24 -7.03
N ALA A 169 7.16 -27.46 -7.78
CA ALA A 169 8.51 -27.01 -7.43
C ALA A 169 8.74 -25.47 -7.55
N GLN A 170 7.75 -24.71 -7.98
CA GLN A 170 7.80 -23.25 -8.00
C GLN A 170 7.17 -22.66 -6.72
N PHE A 171 7.71 -23.04 -5.59
CA PHE A 171 7.16 -22.66 -4.28
C PHE A 171 7.07 -21.15 -4.07
N ASN A 172 7.99 -20.37 -4.65
CA ASN A 172 7.91 -18.90 -4.62
C ASN A 172 6.61 -18.36 -5.25
N GLY A 173 6.02 -19.07 -6.21
CA GLY A 173 4.70 -18.72 -6.76
C GLY A 173 3.61 -18.77 -5.71
N LEU A 174 3.62 -19.78 -4.82
CA LEU A 174 2.71 -19.85 -3.67
C LEU A 174 2.94 -18.71 -2.68
N LEU A 175 4.20 -18.37 -2.40
CA LEU A 175 4.54 -17.31 -1.45
C LEU A 175 4.09 -15.94 -1.96
N TYR A 176 4.35 -15.61 -3.23
CA TYR A 176 3.83 -14.39 -3.85
C TYR A 176 2.31 -14.37 -3.94
N THR A 177 1.67 -15.53 -4.19
CA THR A 177 0.21 -15.65 -4.15
C THR A 177 -0.34 -15.30 -2.76
N ALA A 178 0.26 -15.82 -1.69
CA ALA A 178 -0.14 -15.50 -0.33
C ALA A 178 -0.02 -13.99 -0.04
N ILE A 179 1.08 -13.36 -0.48
CA ILE A 179 1.28 -11.91 -0.34
C ILE A 179 0.21 -11.13 -1.11
N ALA A 180 -0.04 -11.51 -2.37
CA ALA A 180 -1.04 -10.86 -3.22
C ALA A 180 -2.44 -10.97 -2.62
N LEU A 181 -2.85 -12.17 -2.17
CA LEU A 181 -4.14 -12.40 -1.53
C LEU A 181 -4.28 -11.66 -0.19
N GLY A 182 -3.22 -11.64 0.62
CA GLY A 182 -3.21 -10.91 1.89
C GLY A 182 -3.45 -9.42 1.70
N ARG A 183 -2.84 -8.81 0.69
CA ARG A 183 -3.07 -7.40 0.33
C ARG A 183 -4.44 -7.17 -0.27
N GLN A 184 -4.89 -8.05 -1.18
CA GLN A 184 -6.17 -7.90 -1.87
C GLN A 184 -7.37 -8.04 -0.92
N ASN A 185 -7.32 -9.04 -0.04
CA ASN A 185 -8.46 -9.45 0.76
C ASN A 185 -8.33 -9.08 2.25
N GLY A 186 -7.18 -8.52 2.66
CA GLY A 186 -6.85 -8.29 4.07
C GLY A 186 -6.61 -9.58 4.86
N SER A 187 -6.58 -10.74 4.21
CA SER A 187 -6.34 -12.05 4.83
C SER A 187 -5.91 -13.08 3.78
N VAL A 188 -5.11 -14.05 4.18
CA VAL A 188 -4.72 -15.21 3.37
C VAL A 188 -5.59 -16.41 3.75
N PRO A 189 -6.14 -17.18 2.79
CA PRO A 189 -6.93 -18.36 3.09
C PRO A 189 -6.17 -19.40 3.93
N GLY A 190 -6.85 -19.99 4.91
CA GLY A 190 -6.26 -21.00 5.81
C GLY A 190 -5.52 -22.16 5.11
N PRO A 191 -6.06 -22.77 4.03
CA PRO A 191 -5.36 -23.80 3.27
C PRO A 191 -4.02 -23.34 2.69
N VAL A 192 -3.91 -22.10 2.23
CA VAL A 192 -2.65 -21.51 1.70
C VAL A 192 -1.63 -21.34 2.82
N VAL A 193 -2.07 -20.84 3.98
CA VAL A 193 -1.21 -20.74 5.17
C VAL A 193 -0.73 -22.13 5.60
N GLY A 194 -1.63 -23.13 5.57
CA GLY A 194 -1.30 -24.54 5.84
C GLY A 194 -0.20 -25.06 4.91
N GLN A 195 -0.31 -24.84 3.60
CA GLN A 195 0.71 -25.25 2.64
C GLN A 195 2.10 -24.64 2.94
N ILE A 196 2.13 -23.36 3.32
CA ILE A 196 3.41 -22.69 3.66
C ILE A 196 4.00 -23.31 4.93
N ARG A 197 3.19 -23.59 5.96
CA ARG A 197 3.62 -24.23 7.20
C ARG A 197 4.11 -25.65 6.97
N ASP A 198 3.37 -26.43 6.20
CA ASP A 198 3.70 -27.84 5.92
C ASP A 198 5.02 -27.98 5.13
N ALA A 199 5.43 -26.94 4.42
CA ALA A 199 6.71 -26.86 3.72
C ALA A 199 7.89 -26.44 4.62
N GLN A 200 7.65 -26.05 5.89
CA GLN A 200 8.73 -25.65 6.81
C GLN A 200 9.57 -26.87 7.23
N ARG A 201 10.86 -26.72 7.19
CA ARG A 201 11.84 -27.73 7.58
C ARG A 201 12.05 -27.74 9.10
N ALA A 202 12.62 -28.83 9.59
CA ALA A 202 12.85 -29.02 11.03
C ALA A 202 13.81 -27.99 11.66
N ASP A 203 14.67 -27.35 10.86
CA ASP A 203 15.56 -26.27 11.30
C ASP A 203 14.92 -24.87 11.24
N GLY A 204 13.65 -24.79 10.85
CA GLY A 204 12.88 -23.55 10.71
C GLY A 204 12.98 -22.87 9.35
N SER A 205 13.80 -23.38 8.42
CA SER A 205 13.93 -22.84 7.06
C SER A 205 12.81 -23.30 6.14
N TRP A 206 12.76 -22.67 4.97
CA TRP A 206 12.04 -23.14 3.77
C TRP A 206 13.00 -23.32 2.63
N ASP A 207 12.80 -24.36 1.84
CA ASP A 207 13.55 -24.67 0.62
C ASP A 207 12.82 -24.07 -0.60
N PHE A 208 13.57 -23.68 -1.60
CA PHE A 208 13.01 -22.99 -2.78
C PHE A 208 12.01 -23.86 -3.57
N THR A 209 12.06 -25.18 -3.41
CA THR A 209 11.09 -26.13 -4.00
C THR A 209 9.89 -26.42 -3.11
N GLY A 210 9.87 -25.91 -1.87
CA GLY A 210 8.82 -26.17 -0.89
C GLY A 210 8.86 -27.59 -0.32
N THR A 211 10.02 -28.25 -0.31
CA THR A 211 10.18 -29.60 0.26
C THR A 211 10.80 -29.55 1.65
N THR A 212 10.36 -30.47 2.50
CA THR A 212 10.89 -30.61 3.86
C THR A 212 12.17 -31.45 3.94
N THR A 213 12.60 -32.03 2.82
CA THR A 213 13.77 -32.91 2.68
C THR A 213 14.75 -32.35 1.67
N GLY A 214 16.05 -32.60 1.85
CA GLY A 214 17.12 -32.09 0.97
C GLY A 214 18.14 -31.23 1.75
N ASP A 215 19.23 -30.82 1.08
CA ASP A 215 20.37 -30.14 1.71
C ASP A 215 20.33 -28.61 1.57
N GLY A 216 19.25 -28.06 1.00
CA GLY A 216 19.15 -26.65 0.65
C GLY A 216 18.43 -25.82 1.71
N ASP A 217 19.17 -25.27 2.68
CA ASP A 217 18.67 -24.14 3.45
C ASP A 217 18.78 -22.88 2.57
N ASP A 218 17.63 -22.28 2.26
CA ASP A 218 17.55 -21.10 1.41
C ASP A 218 17.10 -19.88 2.22
N ILE A 219 18.00 -18.91 2.33
CA ILE A 219 17.73 -17.65 3.03
C ILE A 219 16.61 -16.88 2.36
N ASP A 220 16.62 -16.82 1.03
CA ASP A 220 15.69 -16.02 0.24
C ASP A 220 14.28 -16.56 0.34
N THR A 221 14.10 -17.87 0.19
CA THR A 221 12.80 -18.53 0.35
C THR A 221 12.32 -18.46 1.79
N THR A 222 13.21 -18.62 2.78
CA THR A 222 12.84 -18.46 4.20
C THR A 222 12.35 -17.04 4.48
N ALA A 223 13.03 -16.02 3.97
CA ALA A 223 12.61 -14.64 4.12
C ALA A 223 11.26 -14.38 3.45
N LEU A 224 11.08 -14.85 2.22
CA LEU A 224 9.83 -14.70 1.49
C LEU A 224 8.66 -15.45 2.14
N ALA A 225 8.90 -16.63 2.71
CA ALA A 225 7.91 -17.39 3.49
C ALA A 225 7.47 -16.62 4.75
N LEU A 226 8.41 -16.00 5.46
CA LEU A 226 8.10 -15.15 6.61
C LEU A 226 7.26 -13.93 6.20
N ILE A 227 7.56 -13.29 5.08
CA ILE A 227 6.75 -12.20 4.52
C ILE A 227 5.34 -12.69 4.16
N ALA A 228 5.21 -13.86 3.54
CA ALA A 228 3.93 -14.47 3.18
C ALA A 228 3.10 -14.81 4.42
N LEU A 229 3.70 -15.41 5.45
CA LEU A 229 3.04 -15.70 6.74
C LEU A 229 2.65 -14.39 7.45
N ARG A 230 3.48 -13.37 7.37
CA ARG A 230 3.16 -12.05 7.92
C ARG A 230 1.98 -11.40 7.19
N SER A 231 1.85 -11.54 5.87
CA SER A 231 0.69 -11.07 5.11
C SER A 231 -0.61 -11.78 5.51
N ALA A 232 -0.49 -13.00 6.06
CA ALA A 232 -1.59 -13.73 6.67
C ALA A 232 -1.91 -13.30 8.12
N GLY A 233 -1.21 -12.29 8.65
CA GLY A 233 -1.40 -11.80 10.02
C GLY A 233 -0.62 -12.54 11.09
N LEU A 234 0.24 -13.50 10.73
CA LEU A 234 1.06 -14.23 11.71
C LEU A 234 2.19 -13.34 12.24
N THR A 235 2.63 -13.64 13.46
CA THR A 235 3.60 -12.83 14.22
C THR A 235 4.64 -13.73 14.88
N LEU A 236 5.59 -13.13 15.61
CA LEU A 236 6.58 -13.88 16.41
C LEU A 236 5.97 -14.81 17.47
N SER A 237 4.69 -14.65 17.83
CA SER A 237 3.98 -15.57 18.72
C SER A 237 3.63 -16.91 18.05
N ASP A 238 3.68 -16.96 16.72
CA ASP A 238 3.44 -18.19 15.95
C ASP A 238 4.74 -18.99 15.85
N ALA A 239 4.66 -20.28 16.18
CA ALA A 239 5.84 -21.14 16.28
C ALA A 239 6.63 -21.23 14.98
N ASP A 240 5.94 -21.28 13.83
CA ASP A 240 6.56 -21.37 12.52
C ASP A 240 7.32 -20.09 12.17
N VAL A 241 6.75 -18.93 12.48
CA VAL A 241 7.40 -17.63 12.30
C VAL A 241 8.62 -17.52 13.23
N ALA A 242 8.48 -17.87 14.49
CA ALA A 242 9.59 -17.85 15.45
C ALA A 242 10.75 -18.77 15.04
N ALA A 243 10.44 -19.97 14.51
CA ALA A 243 11.45 -20.91 14.01
C ALA A 243 12.20 -20.33 12.78
N GLY A 244 11.48 -19.72 11.83
CA GLY A 244 12.11 -19.06 10.67
C GLY A 244 13.00 -17.89 11.06
N VAL A 245 12.59 -17.08 12.03
CA VAL A 245 13.41 -15.99 12.57
C VAL A 245 14.65 -16.53 13.30
N ALA A 246 14.52 -17.61 14.06
CA ALA A 246 15.66 -18.27 14.72
C ALA A 246 16.65 -18.84 13.69
N PHE A 247 16.15 -19.42 12.59
CA PHE A 247 16.99 -19.85 11.49
C PHE A 247 17.78 -18.67 10.89
N LEU A 248 17.11 -17.57 10.52
CA LEU A 248 17.79 -16.38 9.99
C LEU A 248 18.82 -15.82 10.98
N ALA A 249 18.50 -15.78 12.29
CA ALA A 249 19.43 -15.32 13.32
C ALA A 249 20.68 -16.21 13.41
N GLY A 250 20.50 -17.54 13.28
CA GLY A 250 21.60 -18.50 13.28
C GLY A 250 22.52 -18.41 12.06
N ARG A 251 22.00 -17.92 10.95
CA ARG A 251 22.71 -17.82 9.65
C ARG A 251 23.33 -16.45 9.36
N GLN A 252 22.99 -15.40 10.14
CA GLN A 252 23.60 -14.10 9.96
C GLN A 252 25.09 -14.12 10.30
N ARG A 253 25.90 -13.62 9.40
CA ARG A 253 27.36 -13.58 9.53
C ARG A 253 27.85 -12.40 10.39
N PRO A 254 29.10 -12.46 10.90
CA PRO A 254 29.70 -11.34 11.60
C PRO A 254 29.78 -10.05 10.77
N SER A 255 29.82 -10.14 9.44
CA SER A 255 29.75 -9.00 8.51
C SER A 255 28.42 -8.25 8.58
N GLY A 256 27.37 -8.87 9.12
CA GLY A 256 25.99 -8.38 9.08
C GLY A 256 25.15 -8.98 7.94
N ALA A 257 25.79 -9.65 6.96
CA ALA A 257 25.16 -10.23 5.80
C ALA A 257 24.58 -11.63 6.06
N TRP A 258 23.80 -12.12 5.11
CA TRP A 258 23.53 -13.52 4.87
C TRP A 258 24.24 -13.98 3.60
N GLN A 259 24.48 -15.29 3.50
CA GLN A 259 25.19 -15.88 2.38
C GLN A 259 24.25 -16.49 1.37
N ALA A 260 24.63 -16.37 0.08
CA ALA A 260 24.23 -17.25 -0.99
C ALA A 260 25.44 -17.66 -1.81
N PHE A 261 25.41 -18.84 -2.41
CA PHE A 261 26.47 -19.34 -3.31
C PHE A 261 27.90 -19.24 -2.74
N GLY A 262 28.04 -19.38 -1.44
CA GLY A 262 29.34 -19.43 -0.73
C GLY A 262 29.93 -18.10 -0.30
N GLY A 263 29.23 -16.96 -0.47
CA GLY A 263 29.70 -15.65 -0.03
C GLY A 263 28.60 -14.75 0.52
N ASP A 264 28.97 -13.64 1.11
CA ASP A 264 28.03 -12.62 1.58
C ASP A 264 27.28 -12.03 0.39
N ASP A 265 25.95 -12.04 0.44
CA ASP A 265 25.11 -11.75 -0.71
C ASP A 265 24.10 -10.63 -0.45
N PRO A 266 24.04 -9.59 -1.31
CA PRO A 266 23.10 -8.47 -1.13
C PRO A 266 21.63 -8.86 -1.29
N ASN A 267 21.30 -9.83 -2.18
CA ASN A 267 19.92 -10.27 -2.39
C ASN A 267 19.38 -10.91 -1.11
N SER A 268 20.08 -11.96 -0.65
CA SER A 268 19.69 -12.68 0.57
C SER A 268 19.68 -11.78 1.80
N THR A 269 20.64 -10.84 1.88
CA THR A 269 20.71 -9.87 2.98
C THR A 269 19.52 -8.90 2.93
N SER A 270 19.12 -8.46 1.76
CA SER A 270 18.00 -7.54 1.57
C SER A 270 16.67 -8.21 1.92
N LEU A 271 16.41 -9.41 1.39
CA LEU A 271 15.19 -10.16 1.67
C LEU A 271 15.07 -10.50 3.15
N ALA A 272 16.14 -10.99 3.77
CA ALA A 272 16.14 -11.28 5.21
C ALA A 272 15.88 -10.02 6.04
N ALA A 273 16.51 -8.88 5.69
CA ALA A 273 16.28 -7.62 6.39
C ALA A 273 14.83 -7.13 6.24
N MET A 274 14.23 -7.25 5.06
CA MET A 274 12.83 -6.89 4.81
C MET A 274 11.86 -7.79 5.57
N ALA A 275 12.07 -9.11 5.56
CA ALA A 275 11.25 -10.05 6.31
C ALA A 275 11.25 -9.79 7.81
N LEU A 276 12.43 -9.53 8.37
CA LEU A 276 12.57 -9.17 9.79
C LEU A 276 11.89 -7.83 10.10
N ALA A 277 11.98 -6.87 9.19
CA ALA A 277 11.32 -5.59 9.34
C ALA A 277 9.79 -5.71 9.27
N ASP A 278 9.23 -6.52 8.36
CA ASP A 278 7.79 -6.81 8.30
C ASP A 278 7.28 -7.45 9.59
N LEU A 279 8.12 -8.24 10.26
CA LEU A 279 7.87 -8.79 11.59
C LEU A 279 8.18 -7.80 12.74
N ARG A 280 8.49 -6.54 12.41
CA ARG A 280 8.81 -5.46 13.36
C ARG A 280 10.04 -5.69 14.21
N ILE A 281 10.98 -6.46 13.69
CA ILE A 281 12.26 -6.73 14.33
C ILE A 281 13.26 -5.62 13.96
N ASP A 282 13.80 -4.92 14.96
CA ASP A 282 14.83 -3.92 14.76
C ASP A 282 16.20 -4.59 14.52
N VAL A 283 16.57 -4.68 13.25
CA VAL A 283 17.87 -5.23 12.82
C VAL A 283 19.03 -4.24 12.94
N THR A 284 18.81 -3.03 13.41
CA THR A 284 19.89 -2.06 13.61
C THR A 284 20.72 -2.34 14.87
N THR A 285 20.18 -3.14 15.79
CA THR A 285 20.83 -3.58 17.03
C THR A 285 20.92 -5.11 17.11
N SER A 286 21.80 -5.64 17.92
CA SER A 286 21.98 -7.10 18.06
C SER A 286 20.92 -7.80 18.93
N GLY A 287 20.06 -7.05 19.58
CA GLY A 287 19.10 -7.59 20.58
C GLY A 287 18.17 -8.66 20.01
N TRP A 288 17.74 -8.50 18.77
CA TRP A 288 16.87 -9.45 18.09
C TRP A 288 17.48 -10.86 17.97
N ARG A 289 18.80 -10.97 17.73
CA ARG A 289 19.50 -12.25 17.64
C ARG A 289 19.48 -13.01 18.97
N ALA A 290 19.67 -12.27 20.06
CA ALA A 290 19.59 -12.87 21.39
C ALA A 290 18.17 -13.36 21.72
N ALA A 291 17.16 -12.58 21.35
CA ALA A 291 15.75 -12.97 21.48
C ALA A 291 15.41 -14.21 20.64
N ALA A 292 16.04 -14.36 19.47
CA ALA A 292 15.90 -15.51 18.58
C ALA A 292 16.85 -16.69 18.94
N GLY A 293 17.51 -16.66 20.10
CA GLY A 293 18.36 -17.77 20.56
C GLY A 293 19.78 -17.82 19.96
N SER A 294 20.17 -16.82 19.16
CA SER A 294 21.47 -16.79 18.46
C SER A 294 22.22 -15.47 18.73
N PRO A 295 22.68 -15.21 19.98
CA PRO A 295 23.32 -13.96 20.31
C PRO A 295 24.55 -13.68 19.42
N ALA A 296 24.75 -12.43 19.05
CA ALA A 296 25.93 -12.03 18.28
C ALA A 296 27.20 -12.19 19.11
N THR A 297 28.25 -12.73 18.50
CA THR A 297 29.60 -12.81 19.10
C THR A 297 30.46 -11.71 18.50
N GLY A 298 30.95 -10.78 19.34
CA GLY A 298 31.73 -9.62 18.90
C GLY A 298 30.90 -8.38 18.56
N ALA A 299 31.50 -7.43 17.83
CA ALA A 299 30.84 -6.22 17.41
C ALA A 299 29.75 -6.54 16.38
N TYR A 300 28.55 -6.04 16.63
CA TYR A 300 27.41 -6.27 15.72
C TYR A 300 27.46 -5.30 14.55
N VAL A 301 27.39 -5.84 13.34
CA VAL A 301 27.16 -5.08 12.11
C VAL A 301 25.72 -5.35 11.65
N SER A 302 24.92 -4.29 11.49
CA SER A 302 23.56 -4.48 11.00
C SER A 302 23.55 -4.79 9.48
N PRO A 303 22.56 -5.55 8.98
CA PRO A 303 22.45 -5.85 7.55
C PRO A 303 22.34 -4.57 6.71
N LEU A 304 21.64 -3.56 7.21
CA LEU A 304 21.51 -2.28 6.49
C LEU A 304 22.83 -1.51 6.42
N ALA A 305 23.68 -1.61 7.45
CA ALA A 305 25.03 -1.01 7.41
C ALA A 305 25.93 -1.75 6.42
N TRP A 306 25.84 -3.08 6.40
CA TRP A 306 26.57 -3.89 5.44
C TRP A 306 26.14 -3.60 4.00
N LEU A 307 24.84 -3.58 3.70
CA LEU A 307 24.30 -3.23 2.36
C LEU A 307 24.82 -1.88 1.87
N ARG A 308 24.83 -0.85 2.75
CA ARG A 308 25.38 0.47 2.39
C ARG A 308 26.86 0.39 2.02
N SER A 309 27.63 -0.46 2.70
CA SER A 309 29.05 -0.63 2.42
C SER A 309 29.34 -1.34 1.08
N GLN A 310 28.33 -1.98 0.48
CA GLN A 310 28.47 -2.64 -0.82
C GLN A 310 28.27 -1.67 -2.00
N GLN A 311 27.86 -0.42 -1.75
CA GLN A 311 27.72 0.55 -2.84
C GLN A 311 29.07 0.92 -3.44
N VAL A 312 29.21 0.75 -4.74
CA VAL A 312 30.39 1.12 -5.50
C VAL A 312 30.20 2.44 -6.25
N SER A 313 31.28 2.95 -6.82
CA SER A 313 31.24 4.14 -7.66
C SER A 313 30.21 3.99 -8.78
N GLY A 314 29.36 5.01 -8.95
CA GLY A 314 28.24 4.98 -9.89
C GLY A 314 26.90 4.56 -9.28
N GLY A 315 26.86 4.19 -7.99
CA GLY A 315 25.63 3.97 -7.22
C GLY A 315 25.19 2.51 -7.11
N ARG A 316 25.71 1.61 -7.90
CA ARG A 316 25.37 0.17 -7.87
C ARG A 316 25.73 -0.48 -6.54
N ILE A 317 24.90 -1.40 -6.08
CA ILE A 317 25.25 -2.33 -4.99
C ILE A 317 25.93 -3.54 -5.64
N ALA A 318 27.21 -3.74 -5.30
CA ALA A 318 28.01 -4.83 -5.87
C ALA A 318 27.59 -6.17 -5.26
N SER A 319 27.48 -7.19 -6.11
CA SER A 319 27.29 -8.59 -5.72
C SER A 319 28.44 -9.45 -6.25
N GLN A 320 28.82 -10.47 -5.50
CA GLN A 320 29.76 -11.48 -6.00
C GLN A 320 29.17 -12.28 -7.17
N ASN A 321 27.85 -12.27 -7.33
CA ASN A 321 27.12 -12.92 -8.42
C ASN A 321 27.09 -12.09 -9.71
N ASP A 322 27.69 -10.89 -9.72
CA ASP A 322 27.85 -10.04 -10.92
C ASP A 322 28.68 -10.72 -12.05
N GLY A 323 29.30 -11.86 -11.77
CA GLY A 323 30.03 -12.64 -12.76
C GLY A 323 29.19 -13.21 -13.93
N PHE A 324 27.85 -13.22 -13.78
CA PHE A 324 26.91 -13.65 -14.84
C PHE A 324 26.37 -12.47 -15.68
N GLY A 325 26.89 -11.29 -15.51
CA GLY A 325 26.42 -10.02 -16.03
C GLY A 325 26.07 -9.07 -14.89
N VAL A 326 25.74 -7.85 -15.21
CA VAL A 326 25.37 -6.87 -14.20
C VAL A 326 24.06 -7.31 -13.56
N ASN A 327 24.10 -7.67 -12.28
CA ASN A 327 22.95 -8.16 -11.53
C ASN A 327 22.15 -6.96 -10.96
N THR A 328 21.11 -6.54 -11.69
CA THR A 328 20.21 -5.47 -11.26
C THR A 328 19.41 -5.85 -10.03
N LEU A 329 19.15 -7.15 -9.81
CA LEU A 329 18.40 -7.67 -8.67
C LEU A 329 19.07 -7.31 -7.32
N ALA A 330 20.40 -7.43 -7.23
CA ALA A 330 21.13 -7.06 -6.02
C ALA A 330 20.95 -5.59 -5.64
N THR A 331 20.95 -4.69 -6.62
CA THR A 331 20.74 -3.28 -6.40
C THR A 331 19.27 -2.97 -6.10
N SER A 332 18.31 -3.54 -6.83
CA SER A 332 16.88 -3.29 -6.63
C SER A 332 16.41 -3.75 -5.25
N GLN A 333 16.74 -4.96 -4.83
CA GLN A 333 16.37 -5.46 -3.51
C GLN A 333 17.08 -4.69 -2.38
N SER A 334 18.33 -4.26 -2.59
CA SER A 334 19.02 -3.41 -1.62
C SER A 334 18.37 -2.03 -1.49
N VAL A 335 17.88 -1.44 -2.58
CA VAL A 335 17.09 -0.20 -2.55
C VAL A 335 15.83 -0.39 -1.71
N GLN A 336 15.09 -1.47 -1.93
CA GLN A 336 13.88 -1.81 -1.17
C GLN A 336 14.18 -1.86 0.34
N ALA A 337 15.19 -2.64 0.74
CA ALA A 337 15.57 -2.79 2.14
C ALA A 337 16.08 -1.48 2.76
N LEU A 338 16.92 -0.72 2.05
CA LEU A 338 17.51 0.52 2.55
C LEU A 338 16.54 1.70 2.58
N ALA A 339 15.58 1.73 1.66
CA ALA A 339 14.49 2.71 1.68
C ALA A 339 13.54 2.51 2.87
N ARG A 340 13.69 1.40 3.63
CA ARG A 340 12.80 1.01 4.73
C ARG A 340 11.35 0.90 4.30
N GLN A 341 11.13 0.63 3.05
CA GLN A 341 9.82 0.21 2.57
C GLN A 341 9.81 -1.30 2.67
N TRP A 342 9.02 -1.76 3.60
CA TRP A 342 8.85 -3.19 3.82
C TRP A 342 8.21 -3.81 2.59
N PHE A 343 8.46 -5.07 2.39
CA PHE A 343 7.84 -5.82 1.30
C PHE A 343 6.31 -5.73 1.36
N LEU A 344 5.75 -5.72 2.58
CA LEU A 344 4.35 -5.45 2.83
C LEU A 344 4.15 -3.94 2.97
N THR A 345 3.82 -3.29 1.86
CA THR A 345 3.47 -1.86 1.88
C THR A 345 2.31 -1.60 2.83
N GLY A 346 2.49 -0.70 3.78
CA GLY A 346 1.47 -0.35 4.79
C GLY A 346 1.79 -0.88 6.19
N GLU A 347 2.74 -1.81 6.36
CA GLU A 347 3.15 -2.29 7.68
C GLU A 347 4.46 -1.64 8.13
N ARG A 348 4.38 -0.42 8.58
CA ARG A 348 5.55 0.29 9.11
C ARG A 348 5.76 0.01 10.59
N SER A 349 7.05 -0.07 10.97
CA SER A 349 7.50 -0.57 12.27
C SER A 349 7.18 0.32 13.47
N SER A 350 6.66 1.53 13.29
CA SER A 350 6.30 2.40 14.41
C SER A 350 4.78 2.55 14.56
N ALA A 351 4.32 2.67 15.81
CA ALA A 351 2.93 2.99 16.09
C ALA A 351 2.47 4.28 15.40
N LEU A 352 3.39 5.24 15.21
CA LEU A 352 3.13 6.50 14.52
C LEU A 352 2.92 6.30 13.01
N GLU A 353 3.65 5.40 12.39
CA GLU A 353 3.53 5.09 10.97
C GLU A 353 2.22 4.35 10.68
N ARG A 354 1.89 3.31 11.46
CA ARG A 354 0.59 2.63 11.36
C ARG A 354 -0.59 3.57 11.59
N TRP A 355 -0.43 4.46 12.55
CA TRP A 355 -1.39 5.50 12.85
C TRP A 355 -1.57 6.46 11.66
N SER A 356 -0.47 6.82 10.97
CA SER A 356 -0.50 7.69 9.79
C SER A 356 -1.24 7.04 8.62
N GLU A 357 -0.94 5.81 8.34
CA GLU A 357 -1.54 5.03 7.26
C GLU A 357 -3.04 4.82 7.46
N ARG A 358 -3.46 4.51 8.69
CA ARG A 358 -4.88 4.33 9.00
C ARG A 358 -5.69 5.61 8.85
N LEU A 359 -5.10 6.78 9.10
CA LEU A 359 -5.73 8.08 8.83
C LEU A 359 -5.77 8.43 7.33
N ALA A 360 -4.80 7.96 6.56
CA ALA A 360 -4.69 8.23 5.12
C ALA A 360 -5.48 7.23 4.26
N SER A 361 -5.77 6.03 4.77
CA SER A 361 -6.43 4.97 3.98
C SER A 361 -7.83 5.35 3.51
N PRO A 362 -8.12 5.28 2.20
CA PRO A 362 -9.45 5.53 1.65
C PRO A 362 -10.45 4.40 1.90
N ALA A 363 -9.99 3.20 2.15
CA ALA A 363 -10.82 2.02 2.20
C ALA A 363 -11.48 1.83 3.55
N LEU A 364 -12.67 2.40 3.73
CA LEU A 364 -13.69 1.83 4.60
C LEU A 364 -15.05 2.35 4.13
N SER A 365 -15.65 1.61 3.21
CA SER A 365 -17.11 1.64 3.06
C SER A 365 -17.72 1.22 4.39
N PRO A 366 -18.59 2.01 5.02
CA PRO A 366 -19.19 1.61 6.27
C PRO A 366 -20.15 0.45 6.02
N ASP A 367 -19.79 -0.74 6.48
CA ASP A 367 -20.78 -1.78 6.75
C ASP A 367 -21.49 -1.39 8.06
N PRO A 368 -22.75 -0.92 8.01
CA PRO A 368 -23.46 -0.48 9.19
C PRO A 368 -23.75 -1.61 10.19
N ASN A 369 -23.48 -2.88 9.83
CA ASN A 369 -23.81 -4.05 10.63
C ASN A 369 -22.63 -4.57 11.49
N LYS A 370 -21.43 -4.00 11.38
CA LYS A 370 -20.25 -4.46 12.14
C LYS A 370 -20.00 -3.73 13.47
N VAL A 371 -20.92 -2.88 13.93
CA VAL A 371 -20.75 -2.15 15.17
C VAL A 371 -21.73 -2.65 16.23
N ALA A 372 -21.35 -3.73 16.89
CA ALA A 372 -22.00 -4.14 18.15
C ALA A 372 -20.94 -4.50 19.18
N GLY A 373 -20.81 -3.67 20.20
CA GLY A 373 -20.34 -4.05 21.55
C GLY A 373 -18.91 -3.73 21.90
N ALA A 374 -18.73 -2.62 22.64
CA ALA A 374 -17.92 -2.59 23.85
C ALA A 374 -18.16 -1.27 24.59
N ASP A 375 -18.55 -1.41 25.84
CA ASP A 375 -18.71 -0.36 26.85
C ASP A 375 -17.30 -0.05 27.42
N GLY A 376 -16.96 1.22 27.58
CA GLY A 376 -15.69 1.58 28.19
C GLY A 376 -15.47 3.08 28.33
N SER A 377 -15.91 3.63 29.46
CA SER A 377 -15.46 4.93 29.95
C SER A 377 -13.98 4.93 30.25
N ASP A 378 -13.20 5.90 29.75
CA ASP A 378 -11.94 6.19 30.37
C ASP A 378 -11.45 7.61 30.33
N ALA A 379 -10.93 7.98 31.47
CA ALA A 379 -10.49 9.29 31.89
C ALA A 379 -9.14 9.68 31.26
N LEU A 380 -9.09 10.91 30.81
CA LEU A 380 -7.92 11.58 30.28
C LEU A 380 -6.87 11.85 31.35
N GLY A 381 -5.79 11.08 31.33
CA GLY A 381 -4.57 11.34 32.08
C GLY A 381 -3.33 11.15 31.24
N VAL A 382 -3.02 12.11 30.37
CA VAL A 382 -1.79 12.04 29.54
C VAL A 382 -1.10 13.40 29.48
N ASN A 383 0.25 13.36 29.57
CA ASN A 383 1.13 14.50 29.44
C ASN A 383 0.75 15.39 28.22
N PRO A 384 0.43 16.67 28.44
CA PRO A 384 -0.07 17.57 27.39
C PRO A 384 0.86 17.69 26.17
N SER A 385 2.17 17.58 26.35
CA SER A 385 3.16 17.65 25.27
C SER A 385 3.05 16.51 24.26
N VAL A 386 2.75 15.31 24.71
CA VAL A 386 2.57 14.13 23.84
C VAL A 386 1.26 14.24 23.08
N ARG A 387 0.19 14.71 23.72
CA ARG A 387 -1.12 14.94 23.08
C ARG A 387 -1.04 16.02 22.00
N SER A 388 -0.36 17.13 22.27
CA SER A 388 -0.24 18.22 21.30
C SER A 388 0.57 17.80 20.07
N ALA A 389 1.65 17.02 20.26
CA ALA A 389 2.43 16.48 19.15
C ALA A 389 1.61 15.53 18.27
N ARG A 390 0.85 14.59 18.88
CA ARG A 390 -0.05 13.70 18.14
C ARG A 390 -1.15 14.47 17.40
N LEU A 391 -1.76 15.45 18.04
CA LEU A 391 -2.79 16.28 17.39
C LEU A 391 -2.21 17.10 16.23
N ALA A 392 -1.00 17.64 16.37
CA ALA A 392 -0.34 18.39 15.32
C ALA A 392 -0.02 17.47 14.11
N ALA A 393 0.51 16.28 14.37
CA ALA A 393 0.78 15.29 13.33
C ALA A 393 -0.51 14.85 12.62
N ALA A 394 -1.55 14.49 13.35
CA ALA A 394 -2.86 14.13 12.79
C ALA A 394 -3.47 15.27 11.95
N THR A 395 -3.34 16.50 12.43
CA THR A 395 -3.82 17.68 11.69
C THR A 395 -3.04 17.88 10.38
N ALA A 396 -1.73 17.73 10.42
CA ALA A 396 -0.89 17.84 9.23
C ALA A 396 -1.25 16.78 8.18
N MET A 397 -1.47 15.55 8.62
CA MET A 397 -1.80 14.43 7.73
C MET A 397 -3.18 14.56 7.08
N VAL A 398 -4.22 14.83 7.87
CA VAL A 398 -5.59 14.99 7.35
C VAL A 398 -5.67 16.16 6.35
N ASN A 399 -4.81 17.17 6.50
CA ASN A 399 -4.71 18.32 5.61
C ASN A 399 -3.56 18.22 4.58
N SER A 400 -2.85 17.10 4.50
CA SER A 400 -1.83 16.85 3.48
C SER A 400 -2.43 16.76 2.08
N GLN A 401 -1.60 16.74 1.04
CA GLN A 401 -2.05 16.46 -0.32
C GLN A 401 -2.72 15.08 -0.37
N ASP A 402 -2.06 14.05 0.13
CA ASP A 402 -2.56 12.66 0.18
C ASP A 402 -3.89 12.55 0.95
N GLY A 403 -4.00 13.21 2.11
CA GLY A 403 -5.25 13.25 2.87
C GLY A 403 -6.42 13.89 2.11
N ARG A 404 -6.15 14.90 1.27
CA ARG A 404 -7.17 15.50 0.41
C ARG A 404 -7.50 14.62 -0.81
N GLU A 405 -6.53 13.93 -1.37
CA GLU A 405 -6.73 13.00 -2.48
C GLU A 405 -7.56 11.80 -2.05
N ALA A 406 -7.25 11.21 -0.90
CA ALA A 406 -8.07 10.18 -0.28
C ALA A 406 -9.51 10.66 -0.03
N ALA A 407 -9.67 11.87 0.51
CA ALA A 407 -10.99 12.46 0.71
C ALA A 407 -11.74 12.71 -0.61
N ALA A 408 -11.03 13.12 -1.67
CA ALA A 408 -11.62 13.32 -3.00
C ALA A 408 -12.09 11.99 -3.59
N ALA A 409 -11.29 10.93 -3.47
CA ALA A 409 -11.64 9.59 -3.93
C ALA A 409 -12.88 9.05 -3.18
N ASP A 410 -12.92 9.15 -1.84
CA ASP A 410 -14.07 8.76 -1.02
C ASP A 410 -15.37 9.46 -1.45
N LEU A 411 -15.30 10.79 -1.67
CA LEU A 411 -16.46 11.59 -2.07
C LEU A 411 -16.94 11.23 -3.49
N PHE A 412 -16.00 10.94 -4.38
CA PHE A 412 -16.31 10.57 -5.75
C PHE A 412 -16.91 9.16 -5.81
N GLN A 413 -16.34 8.21 -5.04
CA GLN A 413 -16.90 6.87 -4.89
C GLN A 413 -18.32 6.91 -4.32
N ALA A 414 -18.57 7.74 -3.30
CA ALA A 414 -19.91 7.91 -2.74
C ALA A 414 -20.91 8.49 -3.75
N ALA A 415 -20.45 9.41 -4.61
CA ALA A 415 -21.32 10.02 -5.63
C ALA A 415 -21.55 9.12 -6.84
N PHE A 416 -20.51 8.46 -7.35
CA PHE A 416 -20.56 7.81 -8.65
C PHE A 416 -20.39 6.28 -8.63
N GLY A 417 -19.99 5.69 -7.50
CA GLY A 417 -19.75 4.25 -7.36
C GLY A 417 -18.58 3.74 -8.20
N ARG A 418 -17.66 4.62 -8.59
CA ARG A 418 -16.46 4.29 -9.38
C ARG A 418 -15.24 5.03 -8.89
N THR A 419 -14.07 4.56 -9.27
CA THR A 419 -12.78 5.20 -8.98
C THR A 419 -12.69 6.57 -9.66
N LEU A 420 -11.90 7.44 -9.06
CA LEU A 420 -11.61 8.77 -9.56
C LEU A 420 -10.33 8.71 -10.40
N ASP A 421 -10.41 9.19 -11.64
CA ASP A 421 -9.27 9.27 -12.53
C ASP A 421 -8.19 10.26 -12.02
N PRO A 422 -6.92 10.15 -12.47
CA PRO A 422 -5.82 10.97 -11.96
C PRO A 422 -6.07 12.48 -12.11
N GLY A 423 -6.64 12.92 -13.24
CA GLY A 423 -6.97 14.32 -13.48
C GLY A 423 -8.06 14.84 -12.53
N GLY A 424 -9.09 14.03 -12.33
CA GLY A 424 -10.16 14.30 -11.37
C GLY A 424 -9.63 14.32 -9.93
N ARG A 425 -8.71 13.41 -9.57
CA ARG A 425 -8.07 13.35 -8.24
C ARG A 425 -7.32 14.66 -7.97
N ALA A 426 -6.45 15.08 -8.87
CA ALA A 426 -5.73 16.35 -8.75
C ALA A 426 -6.68 17.56 -8.67
N PHE A 427 -7.72 17.59 -9.46
CA PHE A 427 -8.72 18.67 -9.43
C PHE A 427 -9.47 18.74 -8.10
N TRP A 428 -10.06 17.63 -7.63
CA TRP A 428 -10.89 17.63 -6.44
C TRP A 428 -10.08 17.74 -5.15
N SER A 429 -8.86 17.19 -5.09
CA SER A 429 -7.96 17.39 -3.96
C SER A 429 -7.56 18.86 -3.82
N ASN A 430 -7.36 19.56 -4.94
CA ASN A 430 -7.10 20.99 -4.92
C ASN A 430 -8.33 21.80 -4.48
N GLN A 431 -9.55 21.42 -4.89
CA GLN A 431 -10.79 22.03 -4.42
C GLN A 431 -10.96 21.87 -2.90
N LEU A 432 -10.56 20.74 -2.31
CA LEU A 432 -10.63 20.49 -0.87
C LEU A 432 -9.69 21.38 -0.03
N ARG A 433 -8.79 22.14 -0.64
CA ARG A 433 -8.01 23.17 0.08
C ARG A 433 -8.90 24.29 0.61
N THR A 434 -9.93 24.62 -0.14
CA THR A 434 -10.83 25.75 0.16
C THR A 434 -12.26 25.32 0.47
N LEU A 435 -12.73 24.27 -0.18
CA LEU A 435 -14.08 23.74 0.02
C LEU A 435 -14.12 22.68 1.12
N SER A 436 -15.23 22.58 1.83
CA SER A 436 -15.50 21.47 2.74
C SER A 436 -15.93 20.20 1.99
N ARG A 437 -15.75 19.03 2.60
CA ARG A 437 -16.22 17.75 2.03
C ARG A 437 -17.73 17.76 1.69
N PRO A 438 -18.63 18.27 2.57
CA PRO A 438 -20.05 18.44 2.22
C PRO A 438 -20.28 19.25 0.93
N GLU A 439 -19.55 20.35 0.76
CA GLU A 439 -19.70 21.20 -0.43
C GLU A 439 -19.16 20.50 -1.70
N VAL A 440 -18.04 19.76 -1.59
CA VAL A 440 -17.53 18.96 -2.72
C VAL A 440 -18.53 17.87 -3.09
N LEU A 441 -19.08 17.12 -2.12
CA LEU A 441 -20.10 16.11 -2.37
C LEU A 441 -21.36 16.72 -3.02
N ALA A 442 -21.80 17.89 -2.53
CA ALA A 442 -22.93 18.60 -3.14
C ALA A 442 -22.65 19.01 -4.59
N ARG A 443 -21.41 19.40 -4.90
CA ARG A 443 -21.02 19.72 -6.28
C ARG A 443 -21.00 18.49 -7.16
N LEU A 444 -20.47 17.36 -6.68
CA LEU A 444 -20.44 16.10 -7.41
C LEU A 444 -21.87 15.61 -7.72
N THR A 445 -22.72 15.51 -6.71
CA THR A 445 -24.11 15.03 -6.84
C THR A 445 -25.06 16.05 -7.48
N GLY A 446 -24.64 17.31 -7.59
CA GLY A 446 -25.38 18.37 -8.29
C GLY A 446 -25.03 18.52 -9.79
N THR A 447 -24.21 17.63 -10.37
CA THR A 447 -23.83 17.70 -11.79
C THR A 447 -24.91 17.11 -12.70
N SER A 448 -24.91 17.54 -13.98
CA SER A 448 -25.73 16.92 -15.01
C SER A 448 -25.31 15.46 -15.31
N GLU A 449 -24.05 15.10 -15.09
CA GLU A 449 -23.60 13.71 -15.17
C GLU A 449 -24.29 12.86 -14.10
N TYR A 450 -24.24 13.28 -12.84
CA TYR A 450 -24.90 12.58 -11.75
C TYR A 450 -26.40 12.43 -12.01
N TYR A 451 -27.08 13.52 -12.41
CA TYR A 451 -28.51 13.49 -12.74
C TYR A 451 -28.86 12.47 -13.80
N ARG A 452 -28.09 12.41 -14.90
CA ARG A 452 -28.28 11.42 -15.97
C ARG A 452 -28.03 10.00 -15.50
N ARG A 453 -26.97 9.77 -14.73
CA ARG A 453 -26.67 8.43 -14.15
C ARG A 453 -27.74 7.96 -13.18
N ALA A 454 -28.33 8.86 -12.44
CA ALA A 454 -29.47 8.58 -11.56
C ALA A 454 -30.77 8.22 -12.32
N GLY A 455 -30.75 8.18 -13.64
CA GLY A 455 -31.92 7.83 -14.48
C GLY A 455 -32.56 9.03 -15.17
N GLY A 456 -32.02 10.24 -15.08
CA GLY A 456 -32.43 11.43 -15.84
C GLY A 456 -33.83 11.97 -15.50
N THR A 457 -34.42 11.54 -14.39
CA THR A 457 -35.74 12.00 -13.92
C THR A 457 -35.63 12.57 -12.50
N VAL A 458 -36.53 13.50 -12.18
CA VAL A 458 -36.57 14.13 -10.85
C VAL A 458 -36.77 13.10 -9.73
N PRO A 459 -37.71 12.14 -9.81
CA PRO A 459 -37.84 11.12 -8.77
C PRO A 459 -36.58 10.27 -8.59
N ALA A 460 -35.98 9.78 -9.69
CA ALA A 460 -34.79 8.95 -9.64
C ALA A 460 -33.57 9.70 -9.08
N PHE A 461 -33.44 10.99 -9.40
CA PHE A 461 -32.41 11.85 -8.78
C PHE A 461 -32.58 11.98 -7.27
N VAL A 462 -33.83 12.19 -6.77
CA VAL A 462 -34.08 12.29 -5.32
C VAL A 462 -33.72 10.99 -4.63
N ASP A 463 -34.11 9.85 -5.17
CA ASP A 463 -33.79 8.53 -4.61
C ASP A 463 -32.27 8.30 -4.60
N ALA A 464 -31.58 8.61 -5.68
CA ALA A 464 -30.12 8.45 -5.80
C ALA A 464 -29.35 9.39 -4.86
N VAL A 465 -29.73 10.66 -4.73
CA VAL A 465 -29.00 11.62 -3.89
C VAL A 465 -29.17 11.31 -2.40
N TYR A 466 -30.32 10.77 -1.97
CA TYR A 466 -30.49 10.27 -0.61
C TYR A 466 -29.55 9.11 -0.33
N GLN A 467 -29.45 8.16 -1.28
CA GLN A 467 -28.53 7.03 -1.15
C GLN A 467 -27.07 7.48 -1.10
N SER A 468 -26.63 8.37 -2.00
CA SER A 468 -25.25 8.83 -2.07
C SER A 468 -24.84 9.73 -0.91
N VAL A 469 -25.75 10.53 -0.38
CA VAL A 469 -25.46 11.51 0.68
C VAL A 469 -25.74 10.93 2.08
N LEU A 470 -26.87 10.24 2.25
CA LEU A 470 -27.34 9.79 3.57
C LEU A 470 -27.22 8.28 3.79
N GLY A 471 -26.82 7.52 2.76
CA GLY A 471 -26.66 6.06 2.83
C GLY A 471 -27.98 5.30 2.97
N ARG A 472 -29.13 5.94 2.68
CA ARG A 472 -30.46 5.34 2.79
C ARG A 472 -31.42 5.82 1.70
N GLY A 473 -32.51 5.11 1.52
CA GLY A 473 -33.62 5.59 0.70
C GLY A 473 -34.30 6.83 1.31
N ALA A 474 -34.91 7.63 0.44
CA ALA A 474 -35.73 8.75 0.89
C ALA A 474 -37.01 8.21 1.54
N ASP A 475 -37.40 8.79 2.68
CA ASP A 475 -38.72 8.54 3.26
C ASP A 475 -39.82 9.17 2.38
N PRO A 476 -41.07 8.67 2.43
CA PRO A 476 -42.13 9.14 1.53
C PRO A 476 -42.35 10.66 1.59
N SER A 477 -42.25 11.26 2.76
CA SER A 477 -42.49 12.70 2.97
C SER A 477 -41.33 13.55 2.43
N GLY A 478 -40.09 13.15 2.72
CA GLY A 478 -38.87 13.78 2.20
C GLY A 478 -38.77 13.65 0.68
N ARG A 479 -39.12 12.49 0.16
CA ARG A 479 -39.19 12.24 -1.29
C ARG A 479 -40.18 13.18 -1.98
N ALA A 480 -41.40 13.23 -1.50
CA ALA A 480 -42.45 14.11 -2.08
C ALA A 480 -42.04 15.59 -1.98
N PHE A 481 -41.49 16.03 -0.83
CA PHE A 481 -41.02 17.38 -0.63
C PHE A 481 -39.97 17.79 -1.67
N TRP A 482 -38.91 16.98 -1.86
CA TRP A 482 -37.84 17.35 -2.78
C TRP A 482 -38.25 17.26 -4.24
N ILE A 483 -39.13 16.30 -4.61
CA ILE A 483 -39.72 16.24 -5.95
C ILE A 483 -40.47 17.53 -6.22
N GLY A 484 -41.35 17.97 -5.31
CA GLY A 484 -42.10 19.21 -5.46
C GLY A 484 -41.20 20.45 -5.58
N ARG A 485 -40.12 20.52 -4.79
CA ARG A 485 -39.15 21.61 -4.86
C ARG A 485 -38.43 21.66 -6.23
N LEU A 486 -37.98 20.52 -6.74
CA LEU A 486 -37.34 20.42 -8.05
C LEU A 486 -38.29 20.78 -9.19
N GLN A 487 -39.55 20.33 -9.12
CA GLN A 487 -40.59 20.69 -10.09
C GLN A 487 -40.94 22.19 -10.05
N SER A 488 -40.77 22.84 -8.90
CA SER A 488 -40.94 24.29 -8.76
C SER A 488 -39.70 25.11 -9.14
N GLY A 489 -38.68 24.49 -9.75
CA GLY A 489 -37.50 25.16 -10.30
C GLY A 489 -36.29 25.26 -9.36
N VAL A 490 -36.32 24.62 -8.19
CA VAL A 490 -35.11 24.50 -7.36
C VAL A 490 -34.08 23.62 -8.07
N SER A 491 -32.82 24.03 -8.11
CA SER A 491 -31.77 23.27 -8.80
C SER A 491 -31.38 22.00 -8.05
N VAL A 492 -30.95 20.95 -8.79
CA VAL A 492 -30.42 19.69 -8.23
C VAL A 492 -29.25 19.96 -7.27
N GLN A 493 -28.42 20.96 -7.57
CA GLN A 493 -27.30 21.35 -6.70
C GLN A 493 -27.78 21.95 -5.36
N SER A 494 -28.88 22.71 -5.37
CA SER A 494 -29.47 23.26 -4.13
C SER A 494 -30.04 22.16 -3.24
N VAL A 495 -30.66 21.14 -3.84
CA VAL A 495 -31.13 19.95 -3.11
C VAL A 495 -29.95 19.20 -2.49
N ALA A 496 -28.91 18.93 -3.28
CA ALA A 496 -27.70 18.26 -2.80
C ALA A 496 -27.06 19.03 -1.62
N ARG A 497 -26.92 20.36 -1.71
CA ARG A 497 -26.42 21.21 -0.60
C ARG A 497 -27.30 21.14 0.64
N SER A 498 -28.60 21.13 0.47
CA SER A 498 -29.51 21.03 1.62
C SER A 498 -29.34 19.69 2.35
N LEU A 499 -29.16 18.60 1.62
CA LEU A 499 -28.93 17.28 2.20
C LEU A 499 -27.55 17.19 2.87
N THR A 500 -26.47 17.62 2.19
CA THR A 500 -25.11 17.61 2.76
C THR A 500 -24.93 18.60 3.91
N GLY A 501 -25.75 19.64 3.99
CA GLY A 501 -25.82 20.59 5.12
C GLY A 501 -26.73 20.16 6.26
N SER A 502 -27.44 19.03 6.14
CA SER A 502 -28.41 18.58 7.15
C SER A 502 -27.74 18.09 8.44
N ALA A 503 -28.48 18.12 9.55
CA ALA A 503 -28.03 17.51 10.80
C ALA A 503 -27.86 15.99 10.68
N GLU A 504 -28.66 15.35 9.83
CA GLU A 504 -28.56 13.92 9.56
C GLU A 504 -27.23 13.57 8.89
N TYR A 505 -26.84 14.32 7.87
CA TYR A 505 -25.54 14.11 7.23
C TYR A 505 -24.37 14.37 8.20
N ARG A 506 -24.44 15.41 9.03
CA ARG A 506 -23.41 15.64 10.05
C ARG A 506 -23.30 14.50 11.05
N ARG A 507 -24.43 13.91 11.50
CA ARG A 507 -24.41 12.72 12.36
C ARG A 507 -23.78 11.52 11.65
N LEU A 508 -24.08 11.35 10.37
CA LEU A 508 -23.46 10.29 9.55
C LEU A 508 -21.95 10.51 9.47
N GLN A 509 -21.47 11.71 9.16
CA GLN A 509 -20.03 12.02 9.14
C GLN A 509 -19.35 11.72 10.48
N VAL A 510 -19.97 12.09 11.62
CA VAL A 510 -19.42 11.80 12.94
C VAL A 510 -19.33 10.29 13.18
N ARG A 511 -20.40 9.54 12.90
CA ARG A 511 -20.40 8.08 13.05
C ARG A 511 -19.34 7.42 12.18
N THR A 512 -19.23 7.86 10.93
CA THR A 512 -18.22 7.35 10.00
C THR A 512 -16.80 7.67 10.48
N ALA A 513 -16.56 8.86 11.02
CA ALA A 513 -15.25 9.22 11.57
C ALA A 513 -14.86 8.34 12.78
N TYR A 514 -15.78 8.11 13.69
CA TYR A 514 -15.55 7.22 14.84
C TYR A 514 -15.33 5.77 14.42
N ALA A 515 -16.18 5.25 13.53
CA ALA A 515 -16.02 3.89 13.01
C ALA A 515 -14.70 3.71 12.26
N ARG A 516 -14.27 4.73 11.50
CA ARG A 516 -13.03 4.71 10.73
C ARG A 516 -11.78 4.80 11.61
N VAL A 517 -11.80 5.69 12.60
CA VAL A 517 -10.60 6.01 13.39
C VAL A 517 -10.52 5.17 14.66
N LEU A 518 -11.61 5.02 15.39
CA LEU A 518 -11.63 4.35 16.69
C LEU A 518 -12.28 2.96 16.65
N GLU A 519 -12.80 2.53 15.50
CA GLU A 519 -13.49 1.25 15.28
C GLU A 519 -14.66 0.98 16.24
N ARG A 520 -15.26 2.06 16.76
CA ARG A 520 -16.42 2.01 17.63
C ARG A 520 -17.44 3.09 17.24
N PRO A 521 -18.71 2.96 17.65
CA PRO A 521 -19.65 4.06 17.55
C PRO A 521 -19.30 5.18 18.55
N PRO A 522 -19.65 6.44 18.23
CA PRO A 522 -19.62 7.49 19.22
C PRO A 522 -20.70 7.24 20.29
N THR A 523 -20.42 7.60 21.54
CA THR A 523 -21.44 7.72 22.58
C THR A 523 -22.48 8.79 22.22
N SER A 524 -23.60 8.82 22.94
CA SER A 524 -24.64 9.84 22.70
C SER A 524 -24.10 11.27 22.86
N ASP A 525 -23.26 11.50 23.85
CA ASP A 525 -22.66 12.80 24.13
C ASP A 525 -21.61 13.20 23.08
N GLU A 526 -20.75 12.27 22.69
CA GLU A 526 -19.78 12.45 21.60
C GLU A 526 -20.49 12.78 20.29
N LEU A 527 -21.56 12.03 19.96
CA LEU A 527 -22.35 12.26 18.75
C LEU A 527 -23.00 13.64 18.78
N ALA A 528 -23.60 14.03 19.90
CA ALA A 528 -24.23 15.34 20.05
C ALA A 528 -23.22 16.48 19.97
N PHE A 529 -22.11 16.37 20.71
CA PHE A 529 -21.04 17.36 20.74
C PHE A 529 -20.47 17.57 19.33
N TRP A 530 -20.03 16.49 18.67
CA TRP A 530 -19.40 16.60 17.38
C TRP A 530 -20.36 16.97 16.24
N THR A 531 -21.62 16.52 16.28
CA THR A 531 -22.64 16.94 15.30
C THR A 531 -22.85 18.47 15.33
N ASN A 532 -22.82 19.08 16.52
CA ASN A 532 -22.88 20.52 16.65
C ASN A 532 -21.58 21.20 16.21
N ARG A 533 -20.44 20.64 16.58
CA ARG A 533 -19.12 21.21 16.27
C ARG A 533 -18.83 21.23 14.76
N VAL A 534 -19.12 20.15 14.04
CA VAL A 534 -18.90 20.07 12.58
C VAL A 534 -19.89 20.91 11.77
N ALA A 535 -20.88 21.53 12.41
CA ALA A 535 -21.71 22.53 11.74
C ALA A 535 -20.94 23.82 11.42
N THR A 536 -19.91 24.13 12.21
CA THR A 536 -19.10 25.35 12.09
C THR A 536 -17.61 25.04 11.85
N ALA A 537 -17.15 23.87 12.25
CA ALA A 537 -15.79 23.38 12.00
C ALA A 537 -15.80 22.38 10.85
N ARG A 538 -14.62 22.18 10.23
CA ARG A 538 -14.46 21.13 9.20
C ARG A 538 -14.39 19.75 9.85
N ILE A 539 -14.84 18.72 9.12
CA ILE A 539 -14.75 17.31 9.57
C ILE A 539 -13.29 16.88 9.81
N GLU A 540 -12.33 17.51 9.14
CA GLU A 540 -10.91 17.32 9.33
C GLU A 540 -10.47 17.59 10.77
N THR A 541 -11.13 18.52 11.46
CA THR A 541 -10.89 18.79 12.89
C THR A 541 -11.28 17.59 13.75
N LEU A 542 -12.40 16.95 13.46
CA LEU A 542 -12.81 15.73 14.17
C LEU A 542 -11.82 14.59 13.87
N LEU A 543 -11.51 14.34 12.60
CA LEU A 543 -10.58 13.29 12.20
C LEU A 543 -9.21 13.46 12.87
N ALA A 544 -8.67 14.69 12.88
CA ALA A 544 -7.42 15.00 13.56
C ALA A 544 -7.51 14.81 15.09
N THR A 545 -8.63 15.18 15.69
CA THR A 545 -8.83 15.01 17.14
C THR A 545 -8.90 13.54 17.52
N LEU A 546 -9.65 12.73 16.79
CA LEU A 546 -9.72 11.29 17.02
C LEU A 546 -8.37 10.62 16.78
N GLY A 547 -7.72 10.90 15.64
CA GLY A 547 -6.42 10.35 15.30
C GLY A 547 -5.30 10.77 16.27
N GLY A 548 -5.37 11.97 16.84
CA GLY A 548 -4.45 12.44 17.89
C GLY A 548 -4.82 12.00 19.31
N SER A 549 -5.92 11.26 19.49
CA SER A 549 -6.39 10.82 20.81
C SER A 549 -5.51 9.76 21.42
N ALA A 550 -5.52 9.66 22.75
CA ALA A 550 -4.85 8.60 23.48
C ALA A 550 -5.49 7.23 23.18
N GLU A 551 -6.82 7.20 23.00
CA GLU A 551 -7.58 6.00 22.66
C GLU A 551 -7.11 5.40 21.33
N PHE A 552 -7.04 6.20 20.28
CA PHE A 552 -6.55 5.74 18.98
C PHE A 552 -5.08 5.25 19.06
N TYR A 553 -4.23 6.03 19.74
CA TYR A 553 -2.83 5.66 19.91
C TYR A 553 -2.69 4.34 20.67
N ALA A 554 -3.44 4.16 21.74
CA ALA A 554 -3.44 2.92 22.53
C ALA A 554 -3.98 1.72 21.72
N SER A 555 -5.02 1.91 20.88
CA SER A 555 -5.55 0.84 20.03
C SER A 555 -4.55 0.36 18.99
N VAL A 556 -3.75 1.27 18.44
CA VAL A 556 -2.69 0.96 17.48
C VAL A 556 -1.48 0.33 18.18
N ASP A 557 -1.18 0.76 19.41
CA ASP A 557 -0.07 0.24 20.22
C ASP A 557 -0.41 -1.14 20.81
N ALA A 558 -1.67 -1.37 21.18
CA ALA A 558 -2.15 -2.67 21.68
C ALA A 558 -2.09 -3.77 20.60
N VAL A 559 -2.36 -3.44 19.35
CA VAL A 559 -2.16 -4.35 18.20
C VAL A 559 -0.66 -4.63 17.97
N GLY A 560 0.22 -3.72 18.39
CA GLY A 560 1.69 -3.89 18.34
C GLY A 560 2.32 -4.50 19.58
N GLY A 561 1.61 -4.52 20.72
CA GLY A 561 2.11 -5.03 21.99
C GLY A 561 1.56 -6.41 22.41
N ALA A 562 0.67 -6.97 21.61
CA ALA A 562 0.15 -8.34 21.80
C ALA A 562 0.91 -9.39 20.96
N GLY A 563 2.19 -9.10 20.63
CA GLY A 563 3.10 -10.00 19.92
C GLY A 563 4.35 -10.24 20.72
#